data_0e86f0bac0831b75e1d102ea7df25849
#
_entry.id   0e86f0bac0831b75e1d102ea7df25849
#
_cell.length_a   1.000
_cell.length_b   1.000
_cell.length_c   1.000
_cell.angle_alpha   90.00
_cell.angle_beta   90.00
_cell.angle_gamma   90.00
#
_symmetry.space_group_name_H-M   'P 1'
#
loop_
_entity.id
_entity.type
_entity.pdbx_description
1 polymer ?
#
loop_
_entity_poly.entity_id
_entity_poly.type
_entity_poly.pdbx_seq_one_letter_code
_entity_poly.pdbx_strand_id
1 'polypeptide(L)'
;AGKPGEELRAEDLHEPGGDDQVGFVGGGRLGQGDVPGPAVGMVADPHGIPFYVMTPTPPPGVPDATSDVFDPSAPQRVNWNELTTPELASAKAFYAKHFGFEFNESMDMGPMGTYGFIDHHGVRVGGIVPRMDPKQPVGWLFYFGVPSVTAAKAAIEGNGGRVMMGPHQIPGGSWIVIATDPAGAAFAVVGPS
;
A
#
# COMPACT_ATOMS: atom_id res chain seq x y z
N ALA A 1 -5.34 -22.42 -29.58
CA ALA A 1 -5.62 -23.23 -28.42
C ALA A 1 -4.55 -22.87 -27.37
N GLY A 2 -4.86 -21.89 -26.52
CA GLY A 2 -4.03 -21.48 -25.39
C GLY A 2 -4.27 -22.44 -24.22
N LYS A 3 -3.20 -22.83 -23.53
CA LYS A 3 -3.28 -23.60 -22.31
C LYS A 3 -3.87 -22.77 -21.18
N PRO A 4 -4.68 -23.34 -20.26
CA PRO A 4 -5.16 -22.64 -19.08
C PRO A 4 -4.01 -22.34 -18.12
N GLY A 5 -4.14 -21.25 -17.36
CA GLY A 5 -3.15 -20.66 -16.49
C GLY A 5 -2.49 -21.66 -15.53
N GLU A 6 -1.19 -21.58 -15.47
CA GLU A 6 -0.35 -22.31 -14.53
C GLU A 6 -0.49 -21.58 -13.19
N GLU A 7 -1.15 -22.24 -12.22
CA GLU A 7 -1.16 -21.81 -10.82
C GLU A 7 0.27 -21.83 -10.29
N LEU A 8 0.78 -20.66 -9.89
CA LEU A 8 2.03 -20.57 -9.12
C LEU A 8 1.83 -21.24 -7.77
N ARG A 9 2.36 -22.45 -7.62
CA ARG A 9 2.41 -23.15 -6.33
C ARG A 9 3.46 -22.49 -5.44
N ALA A 10 3.24 -22.52 -4.14
CA ALA A 10 4.19 -21.99 -3.14
C ALA A 10 5.60 -22.67 -3.24
N GLU A 11 5.71 -23.78 -3.93
CA GLU A 11 6.94 -24.55 -4.20
C GLU A 11 7.72 -24.04 -5.43
N ASP A 12 7.11 -23.19 -6.27
CA ASP A 12 7.74 -22.62 -7.46
C ASP A 12 8.49 -21.29 -7.17
N LEU A 13 8.48 -20.84 -5.91
CA LEU A 13 9.34 -19.77 -5.46
C LEU A 13 10.77 -20.32 -5.33
N HIS A 14 11.49 -20.25 -6.46
CA HIS A 14 12.91 -20.57 -6.58
C HIS A 14 13.69 -19.84 -5.47
N GLU A 15 14.50 -20.58 -4.69
CA GLU A 15 15.42 -19.99 -3.71
C GLU A 15 16.41 -19.07 -4.43
N PRO A 16 16.31 -17.75 -4.28
CA PRO A 16 17.33 -16.84 -4.78
C PRO A 16 18.48 -16.83 -3.78
N GLY A 17 19.65 -17.13 -4.22
CA GLY A 17 20.88 -16.91 -3.46
C GLY A 17 21.13 -15.40 -3.33
N GLY A 18 21.16 -14.90 -2.08
CA GLY A 18 21.57 -13.56 -1.71
C GLY A 18 20.44 -12.51 -1.69
N ASP A 19 20.38 -11.72 -0.65
CA ASP A 19 19.67 -10.47 -0.31
C ASP A 19 18.24 -10.16 -0.84
N ASP A 20 17.66 -11.00 -1.70
CA ASP A 20 16.37 -10.78 -2.38
C ASP A 20 15.21 -11.61 -1.78
N GLN A 21 15.29 -12.06 -0.54
CA GLN A 21 14.27 -12.93 0.04
C GLN A 21 13.01 -12.16 0.44
N VAL A 22 11.85 -12.60 -0.06
CA VAL A 22 10.55 -12.28 0.53
C VAL A 22 10.46 -13.02 1.87
N GLY A 23 10.67 -12.29 2.97
CA GLY A 23 10.59 -12.86 4.32
C GLY A 23 9.13 -13.15 4.71
N PHE A 24 8.80 -14.40 5.00
CA PHE A 24 7.52 -14.73 5.63
C PHE A 24 7.55 -14.33 7.10
N VAL A 25 6.69 -13.40 7.51
CA VAL A 25 6.52 -13.02 8.90
C VAL A 25 5.37 -13.84 9.49
N GLY A 26 5.70 -14.98 10.12
CA GLY A 26 4.78 -15.73 10.95
C GLY A 26 3.56 -16.30 10.23
N GLY A 27 3.76 -17.26 9.34
CA GLY A 27 2.69 -18.05 8.73
C GLY A 27 2.19 -19.13 9.67
N GLY A 28 1.14 -18.86 10.46
CA GLY A 28 0.29 -19.93 10.96
C GLY A 28 -0.39 -20.58 9.75
N ARG A 29 -0.11 -21.89 9.46
CA ARG A 29 -0.92 -22.69 8.54
C ARG A 29 -2.36 -22.62 9.02
N LEU A 30 -3.22 -21.92 8.30
CA LEU A 30 -4.64 -22.14 8.41
C LEU A 30 -4.90 -23.54 7.85
N GLY A 31 -5.48 -24.41 8.71
CA GLY A 31 -5.55 -25.83 8.49
C GLY A 31 -6.11 -26.24 7.12
N GLN A 32 -5.51 -27.30 6.57
CA GLN A 32 -5.97 -28.02 5.40
C GLN A 32 -7.37 -28.59 5.67
N GLY A 33 -8.37 -27.93 5.12
CA GLY A 33 -9.64 -28.55 4.77
C GLY A 33 -9.82 -28.32 3.27
N ASP A 34 -10.25 -29.35 2.55
CA ASP A 34 -10.41 -29.43 1.08
C ASP A 34 -11.45 -28.44 0.47
N VAL A 35 -11.49 -27.20 0.94
CA VAL A 35 -12.22 -26.10 0.29
C VAL A 35 -11.15 -25.10 -0.16
N PRO A 36 -11.02 -24.79 -1.47
CA PRO A 36 -10.19 -23.69 -1.92
C PRO A 36 -10.73 -22.39 -1.35
N GLY A 37 -10.27 -22.01 -0.17
CA GLY A 37 -10.55 -20.72 0.42
C GLY A 37 -9.51 -19.70 -0.06
N PRO A 38 -9.78 -18.40 0.11
CA PRO A 38 -8.82 -17.36 -0.23
C PRO A 38 -7.52 -17.60 0.55
N ALA A 39 -6.42 -17.80 -0.17
CA ALA A 39 -5.11 -17.87 0.45
C ALA A 39 -4.68 -16.44 0.82
N VAL A 40 -4.30 -16.25 2.09
CA VAL A 40 -3.76 -14.98 2.59
C VAL A 40 -2.41 -15.26 3.22
N GLY A 41 -1.39 -14.53 2.79
CA GLY A 41 -0.06 -14.58 3.37
C GLY A 41 0.38 -13.19 3.85
N MET A 42 1.01 -13.12 5.02
CA MET A 42 1.74 -11.92 5.46
C MET A 42 3.21 -12.10 5.10
N VAL A 43 3.73 -11.16 4.35
CA VAL A 43 5.11 -11.15 3.86
C VAL A 43 5.77 -9.83 4.23
N ALA A 44 7.09 -9.75 4.09
CA ALA A 44 7.81 -8.50 4.27
C ALA A 44 8.70 -8.24 3.06
N ASP A 45 8.91 -6.97 2.74
CA ASP A 45 9.91 -6.55 1.78
C ASP A 45 11.35 -6.72 2.34
N PRO A 46 12.42 -6.47 1.55
CA PRO A 46 13.81 -6.61 2.02
C PRO A 46 14.19 -5.75 3.23
N HIS A 47 13.37 -4.73 3.55
CA HIS A 47 13.57 -3.83 4.68
C HIS A 47 12.72 -4.21 5.90
N GLY A 48 12.00 -5.36 5.85
CA GLY A 48 11.14 -5.82 6.92
C GLY A 48 9.76 -5.13 6.96
N ILE A 49 9.38 -4.37 5.92
CA ILE A 49 8.08 -3.71 5.85
C ILE A 49 7.01 -4.75 5.52
N PRO A 50 6.05 -5.01 6.44
CA PRO A 50 5.06 -6.05 6.25
C PRO A 50 3.93 -5.60 5.32
N PHE A 51 3.42 -6.55 4.55
CA PHE A 51 2.19 -6.40 3.75
C PHE A 51 1.54 -7.77 3.53
N TYR A 52 0.28 -7.75 3.10
CA TYR A 52 -0.47 -8.97 2.81
C TYR A 52 -0.52 -9.21 1.30
N VAL A 53 -0.37 -10.49 0.95
CA VAL A 53 -0.70 -11.01 -0.39
C VAL A 53 -1.88 -11.95 -0.26
N MET A 54 -2.83 -11.90 -1.22
CA MET A 54 -4.02 -12.73 -1.16
C MET A 54 -4.47 -13.15 -2.57
N THR A 55 -5.09 -14.31 -2.64
CA THR A 55 -5.88 -14.70 -3.80
C THR A 55 -7.34 -14.42 -3.46
N PRO A 56 -7.98 -13.38 -4.04
CA PRO A 56 -9.37 -13.08 -3.74
C PRO A 56 -10.30 -14.12 -4.35
N THR A 57 -11.38 -14.45 -3.65
CA THR A 57 -12.48 -15.24 -4.20
C THR A 57 -13.65 -14.29 -4.50
N PRO A 58 -14.12 -14.21 -5.75
CA PRO A 58 -15.27 -13.39 -6.09
C PRO A 58 -16.52 -13.83 -5.31
N PRO A 59 -17.45 -12.89 -5.00
CA PRO A 59 -18.69 -13.23 -4.36
C PRO A 59 -19.51 -14.24 -5.19
N PRO A 60 -20.32 -15.12 -4.56
CA PRO A 60 -21.17 -16.05 -5.27
C PRO A 60 -22.09 -15.34 -6.27
N GLY A 61 -22.15 -15.83 -7.51
CA GLY A 61 -22.97 -15.26 -8.59
C GLY A 61 -22.36 -14.06 -9.32
N VAL A 62 -21.17 -13.60 -8.94
CA VAL A 62 -20.46 -12.48 -9.61
C VAL A 62 -19.00 -12.86 -9.88
N PRO A 63 -18.74 -13.84 -10.76
CA PRO A 63 -17.38 -14.37 -10.98
C PRO A 63 -16.38 -13.33 -11.50
N ASP A 64 -16.86 -12.29 -12.18
CA ASP A 64 -16.04 -11.21 -12.75
C ASP A 64 -16.01 -9.95 -11.85
N ALA A 65 -16.40 -10.07 -10.57
CA ALA A 65 -16.33 -8.94 -9.65
C ALA A 65 -14.90 -8.45 -9.49
N THR A 66 -14.71 -7.14 -9.65
CA THR A 66 -13.46 -6.45 -9.36
C THR A 66 -13.52 -5.74 -8.01
N SER A 67 -12.36 -5.60 -7.35
CA SER A 67 -12.29 -4.84 -6.10
C SER A 67 -12.47 -3.34 -6.37
N ASP A 68 -13.27 -2.69 -5.53
CA ASP A 68 -13.49 -1.24 -5.53
C ASP A 68 -12.79 -0.53 -4.34
N VAL A 69 -11.87 -1.22 -3.69
CA VAL A 69 -11.12 -0.68 -2.54
C VAL A 69 -10.25 0.50 -2.90
N PHE A 70 -9.65 0.47 -4.09
CA PHE A 70 -8.86 1.55 -4.64
C PHE A 70 -9.62 2.30 -5.74
N ASP A 71 -9.70 3.63 -5.58
CA ASP A 71 -10.15 4.55 -6.61
C ASP A 71 -9.49 5.91 -6.36
N PRO A 72 -8.77 6.50 -7.32
CA PRO A 72 -7.96 7.71 -7.09
C PRO A 72 -8.79 8.96 -6.76
N SER A 73 -10.11 8.92 -6.89
CA SER A 73 -11.00 10.08 -6.77
C SER A 73 -12.24 9.86 -5.90
N ALA A 74 -12.68 8.62 -5.72
CA ALA A 74 -13.92 8.35 -4.99
C ALA A 74 -13.73 8.51 -3.47
N PRO A 75 -14.69 9.15 -2.78
CA PRO A 75 -14.67 9.21 -1.33
C PRO A 75 -14.87 7.81 -0.73
N GLN A 76 -14.35 7.62 0.50
CA GLN A 76 -14.40 6.37 1.24
C GLN A 76 -13.71 5.19 0.52
N ARG A 77 -12.78 5.47 -0.37
CA ARG A 77 -11.86 4.51 -1.00
C ARG A 77 -10.42 4.89 -0.65
N VAL A 78 -9.51 3.97 -0.82
CA VAL A 78 -8.09 4.30 -0.82
C VAL A 78 -7.82 5.05 -2.13
N ASN A 79 -7.43 6.30 -2.02
CA ASN A 79 -7.12 7.14 -3.18
C ASN A 79 -5.62 7.16 -3.47
N TRP A 80 -4.79 6.83 -2.49
CA TRP A 80 -3.33 6.85 -2.62
C TRP A 80 -2.68 5.87 -1.64
N ASN A 81 -1.58 5.23 -2.09
CA ASN A 81 -0.74 4.37 -1.27
C ASN A 81 0.65 4.97 -1.22
N GLU A 82 1.20 5.21 -0.04
CA GLU A 82 2.53 5.79 0.10
C GLU A 82 3.45 4.86 0.87
N LEU A 83 4.60 4.54 0.28
CA LEU A 83 5.63 3.76 0.94
C LEU A 83 6.75 4.66 1.42
N THR A 84 6.98 4.71 2.72
CA THR A 84 8.22 5.23 3.30
C THR A 84 9.21 4.08 3.48
N THR A 85 10.38 4.16 2.85
CA THR A 85 11.40 3.11 2.89
C THR A 85 12.75 3.63 3.34
N PRO A 86 13.58 2.83 4.05
CA PRO A 86 14.93 3.25 4.42
C PRO A 86 15.88 3.34 3.22
N GLU A 87 15.64 2.57 2.15
CA GLU A 87 16.48 2.56 0.96
C GLU A 87 15.62 2.45 -0.30
N LEU A 88 15.63 3.54 -1.09
CA LEU A 88 14.70 3.74 -2.20
C LEU A 88 14.97 2.81 -3.39
N ALA A 89 16.25 2.59 -3.72
CA ALA A 89 16.62 1.85 -4.92
C ALA A 89 16.27 0.35 -4.79
N SER A 90 16.58 -0.27 -3.66
CA SER A 90 16.27 -1.69 -3.43
C SER A 90 14.78 -1.92 -3.25
N ALA A 91 14.04 -1.00 -2.60
CA ALA A 91 12.60 -1.09 -2.52
C ALA A 91 11.95 -1.03 -3.91
N LYS A 92 12.34 -0.06 -4.75
CA LYS A 92 11.84 0.03 -6.13
C LYS A 92 12.15 -1.25 -6.92
N ALA A 93 13.36 -1.78 -6.83
CA ALA A 93 13.75 -3.01 -7.52
C ALA A 93 12.89 -4.20 -7.08
N PHE A 94 12.64 -4.34 -5.77
CA PHE A 94 11.81 -5.40 -5.22
C PHE A 94 10.36 -5.32 -5.73
N TYR A 95 9.71 -4.16 -5.57
CA TYR A 95 8.30 -4.01 -5.98
C TYR A 95 8.12 -4.08 -7.50
N ALA A 96 9.07 -3.58 -8.29
CA ALA A 96 9.05 -3.75 -9.75
C ALA A 96 9.17 -5.22 -10.15
N LYS A 97 10.12 -5.95 -9.55
CA LYS A 97 10.38 -7.36 -9.89
C LYS A 97 9.22 -8.28 -9.52
N HIS A 98 8.62 -8.10 -8.35
CA HIS A 98 7.65 -9.05 -7.79
C HIS A 98 6.19 -8.66 -8.03
N PHE A 99 5.91 -7.36 -8.23
CA PHE A 99 4.54 -6.86 -8.36
C PHE A 99 4.31 -6.05 -9.65
N GLY A 100 5.33 -5.89 -10.49
CA GLY A 100 5.19 -5.14 -11.73
C GLY A 100 4.95 -3.64 -11.54
N PHE A 101 5.34 -3.09 -10.38
CA PHE A 101 5.23 -1.65 -10.16
C PHE A 101 6.23 -0.89 -11.05
N GLU A 102 5.77 0.20 -11.62
CA GLU A 102 6.56 1.09 -12.48
C GLU A 102 6.85 2.39 -11.76
N PHE A 103 8.10 2.88 -11.87
CA PHE A 103 8.60 4.09 -11.20
C PHE A 103 9.15 5.09 -12.20
N ASN A 104 8.39 5.35 -13.26
CA ASN A 104 8.83 6.12 -14.42
C ASN A 104 8.90 7.63 -14.16
N GLU A 105 8.16 8.13 -13.17
CA GLU A 105 8.09 9.54 -12.84
C GLU A 105 8.47 9.80 -11.39
N SER A 106 8.98 11.01 -11.16
CA SER A 106 9.31 11.48 -9.83
C SER A 106 9.20 13.00 -9.73
N MET A 107 9.07 13.48 -8.51
CA MET A 107 9.03 14.90 -8.17
C MET A 107 10.16 15.22 -7.19
N ASP A 108 10.92 16.28 -7.46
CA ASP A 108 11.90 16.80 -6.52
C ASP A 108 11.18 17.55 -5.38
N MET A 109 11.41 17.10 -4.15
CA MET A 109 10.86 17.67 -2.93
C MET A 109 11.90 18.53 -2.19
N GLY A 110 12.97 18.95 -2.88
CA GLY A 110 14.05 19.73 -2.29
C GLY A 110 14.75 18.99 -1.15
N PRO A 111 14.83 19.59 0.06
CA PRO A 111 15.49 18.94 1.20
C PRO A 111 14.86 17.60 1.62
N MET A 112 13.63 17.33 1.22
CA MET A 112 12.94 16.07 1.50
C MET A 112 13.27 14.96 0.49
N GLY A 113 14.19 15.22 -0.46
CA GLY A 113 14.60 14.24 -1.45
C GLY A 113 13.62 14.07 -2.59
N THR A 114 13.63 12.90 -3.20
CA THR A 114 12.81 12.60 -4.38
C THR A 114 11.56 11.81 -3.99
N TYR A 115 10.40 12.29 -4.39
CA TYR A 115 9.14 11.56 -4.34
C TYR A 115 8.97 10.77 -5.64
N GLY A 116 9.03 9.45 -5.59
CA GLY A 116 8.77 8.60 -6.74
C GLY A 116 7.29 8.28 -6.85
N PHE A 117 6.74 8.30 -8.07
CA PHE A 117 5.37 7.83 -8.30
C PHE A 117 5.38 6.33 -8.56
N ILE A 118 4.31 5.66 -8.14
CA ILE A 118 4.06 4.24 -8.36
C ILE A 118 2.92 4.12 -9.35
N ASP A 119 3.22 3.58 -10.52
CA ASP A 119 2.21 3.23 -11.52
C ASP A 119 2.08 1.70 -11.60
N HIS A 120 0.88 1.19 -11.85
CA HIS A 120 0.60 -0.23 -12.02
C HIS A 120 -0.49 -0.41 -13.07
N HIS A 121 -0.20 -1.17 -14.12
CA HIS A 121 -1.10 -1.35 -15.27
C HIS A 121 -1.64 -0.03 -15.84
N GLY A 122 -0.79 0.99 -15.93
CA GLY A 122 -1.17 2.31 -16.46
C GLY A 122 -1.99 3.18 -15.50
N VAL A 123 -2.21 2.74 -14.27
CA VAL A 123 -2.89 3.51 -13.22
C VAL A 123 -1.89 3.97 -12.18
N ARG A 124 -1.90 5.26 -11.85
CA ARG A 124 -1.11 5.80 -10.74
C ARG A 124 -1.76 5.43 -9.43
N VAL A 125 -1.09 4.57 -8.66
CA VAL A 125 -1.65 3.99 -7.44
C VAL A 125 -1.03 4.55 -6.16
N GLY A 126 0.08 5.29 -6.26
CA GLY A 126 0.74 5.77 -5.06
C GLY A 126 2.07 6.46 -5.29
N GLY A 127 2.84 6.54 -4.21
CA GLY A 127 4.18 7.10 -4.19
C GLY A 127 5.13 6.36 -3.25
N ILE A 128 6.41 6.62 -3.44
CA ILE A 128 7.48 6.06 -2.62
C ILE A 128 8.46 7.17 -2.24
N VAL A 129 8.80 7.23 -0.96
CA VAL A 129 9.70 8.25 -0.41
C VAL A 129 10.82 7.62 0.42
N PRO A 130 12.01 8.23 0.43
CA PRO A 130 13.03 7.82 1.37
C PRO A 130 12.65 8.25 2.79
N ARG A 131 13.01 7.46 3.78
CA ARG A 131 12.98 7.88 5.18
C ARG A 131 13.99 8.99 5.41
N MET A 132 13.54 10.14 5.91
CA MET A 132 14.37 11.32 6.11
C MET A 132 15.05 11.36 7.49
N ASP A 133 14.44 10.76 8.49
CA ASP A 133 14.97 10.69 9.86
C ASP A 133 14.97 9.21 10.31
N PRO A 134 16.04 8.70 10.93
CA PRO A 134 16.08 7.34 11.46
C PRO A 134 14.93 7.00 12.42
N LYS A 135 14.32 8.01 13.04
CA LYS A 135 13.13 7.84 13.93
C LYS A 135 11.81 7.85 13.18
N GLN A 136 11.79 8.27 11.91
CA GLN A 136 10.57 8.23 11.10
C GLN A 136 10.17 6.77 10.86
N PRO A 137 8.89 6.41 11.12
CA PRO A 137 8.39 5.09 10.79
C PRO A 137 8.54 4.78 9.30
N VAL A 138 8.88 3.54 8.98
CA VAL A 138 8.85 3.01 7.62
C VAL A 138 7.62 2.12 7.45
N GLY A 139 7.05 2.10 6.26
CA GLY A 139 5.86 1.29 5.99
C GLY A 139 4.95 1.92 4.95
N TRP A 140 3.87 1.18 4.67
CA TRP A 140 2.78 1.64 3.83
C TRP A 140 1.82 2.52 4.62
N LEU A 141 1.46 3.66 4.05
CA LEU A 141 0.43 4.58 4.55
C LEU A 141 -0.67 4.69 3.49
N PHE A 142 -1.90 4.49 3.91
CA PHE A 142 -3.07 4.56 3.03
C PHE A 142 -3.79 5.89 3.22
N TYR A 143 -4.11 6.55 2.11
CA TYR A 143 -4.84 7.81 2.08
C TYR A 143 -6.28 7.54 1.66
N PHE A 144 -7.22 7.79 2.55
CA PHE A 144 -8.64 7.61 2.28
C PHE A 144 -9.25 8.90 1.75
N GLY A 145 -9.98 8.80 0.63
CA GLY A 145 -10.70 9.92 0.05
C GLY A 145 -11.82 10.40 0.98
N VAL A 146 -11.89 11.70 1.21
CA VAL A 146 -12.92 12.32 2.03
C VAL A 146 -13.54 13.53 1.32
N PRO A 147 -14.83 13.84 1.55
CA PRO A 147 -15.47 15.01 0.94
C PRO A 147 -15.00 16.34 1.53
N SER A 148 -14.43 16.35 2.74
CA SER A 148 -13.80 17.52 3.36
C SER A 148 -12.75 17.07 4.36
N VAL A 149 -11.52 17.50 4.17
CA VAL A 149 -10.40 17.22 5.08
C VAL A 149 -10.58 17.95 6.41
N THR A 150 -11.17 19.15 6.41
CA THR A 150 -11.48 19.89 7.63
C THR A 150 -12.51 19.15 8.50
N ALA A 151 -13.57 18.62 7.89
CA ALA A 151 -14.56 17.81 8.61
C ALA A 151 -13.97 16.49 9.10
N ALA A 152 -13.16 15.83 8.27
CA ALA A 152 -12.49 14.59 8.64
C ALA A 152 -11.53 14.79 9.82
N LYS A 153 -10.73 15.88 9.83
CA LYS A 153 -9.89 16.25 10.97
C LYS A 153 -10.68 16.38 12.26
N ALA A 154 -11.79 17.14 12.24
CA ALA A 154 -12.65 17.30 13.41
C ALA A 154 -13.23 15.95 13.89
N ALA A 155 -13.63 15.09 12.96
CA ALA A 155 -14.13 13.76 13.29
C ALA A 155 -13.04 12.86 13.91
N ILE A 156 -11.82 12.89 13.38
CA ILE A 156 -10.67 12.15 13.92
C ILE A 156 -10.43 12.56 15.38
N GLU A 157 -10.29 13.87 15.64
CA GLU A 157 -10.00 14.40 16.98
C GLU A 157 -11.18 14.14 17.94
N GLY A 158 -12.42 14.33 17.48
CA GLY A 158 -13.63 14.11 18.28
C GLY A 158 -13.89 12.65 18.67
N ASN A 159 -13.30 11.70 17.94
CA ASN A 159 -13.43 10.26 18.21
C ASN A 159 -12.16 9.62 18.79
N GLY A 160 -11.26 10.43 19.36
CA GLY A 160 -10.08 9.94 20.07
C GLY A 160 -8.88 9.59 19.20
N GLY A 161 -8.94 9.86 17.90
CA GLY A 161 -7.78 9.81 17.02
C GLY A 161 -6.87 11.02 17.23
N ARG A 162 -5.66 10.95 16.72
CA ARG A 162 -4.66 12.02 16.87
C ARG A 162 -4.14 12.48 15.52
N VAL A 163 -4.27 13.77 15.22
CA VAL A 163 -3.66 14.38 14.05
C VAL A 163 -2.15 14.53 14.27
N MET A 164 -1.37 13.98 13.33
CA MET A 164 0.09 14.01 13.34
C MET A 164 0.62 15.12 12.43
N MET A 165 -0.04 15.35 11.28
CA MET A 165 0.32 16.37 10.30
C MET A 165 -0.90 16.89 9.56
N GLY A 166 -0.89 18.18 9.23
CA GLY A 166 -1.92 18.80 8.39
C GLY A 166 -3.02 19.53 9.19
N PRO A 167 -4.02 20.08 8.50
CA PRO A 167 -4.24 20.06 7.06
C PRO A 167 -3.11 20.71 6.27
N HIS A 168 -2.65 20.05 5.20
CA HIS A 168 -1.60 20.53 4.33
C HIS A 168 -2.02 20.41 2.88
N GLN A 169 -1.86 21.47 2.09
CA GLN A 169 -2.19 21.44 0.68
C GLN A 169 -1.05 20.80 -0.11
N ILE A 170 -1.38 19.84 -0.96
CA ILE A 170 -0.43 19.15 -1.84
C ILE A 170 -0.53 19.67 -3.29
N PRO A 171 0.47 19.44 -4.14
CA PRO A 171 0.37 19.70 -5.57
C PRO A 171 -0.90 19.08 -6.15
N GLY A 172 -1.59 19.82 -7.02
CA GLY A 172 -2.90 19.42 -7.53
C GLY A 172 -4.10 19.98 -6.75
N GLY A 173 -3.86 20.69 -5.61
CA GLY A 173 -4.87 21.46 -4.90
C GLY A 173 -5.63 20.70 -3.82
N SER A 174 -5.49 19.40 -3.73
CA SER A 174 -6.05 18.60 -2.63
C SER A 174 -5.34 18.88 -1.31
N TRP A 175 -6.02 18.57 -0.21
CA TRP A 175 -5.48 18.68 1.13
C TRP A 175 -5.31 17.31 1.75
N ILE A 176 -4.36 17.16 2.67
CA ILE A 176 -4.12 15.93 3.40
C ILE A 176 -4.05 16.17 4.91
N VAL A 177 -4.42 15.16 5.67
CA VAL A 177 -4.15 15.02 7.09
C VAL A 177 -3.60 13.61 7.32
N ILE A 178 -2.49 13.51 8.05
CA ILE A 178 -1.96 12.25 8.56
C ILE A 178 -2.31 12.15 10.04
N ALA A 179 -2.83 11.01 10.44
CA ALA A 179 -3.34 10.79 11.78
C ALA A 179 -3.08 9.36 12.27
N THR A 180 -3.32 9.14 13.54
CA THR A 180 -3.49 7.80 14.11
C THR A 180 -4.91 7.63 14.63
N ASP A 181 -5.42 6.43 14.57
CA ASP A 181 -6.65 6.05 15.24
C ASP A 181 -6.46 5.92 16.76
N PRO A 182 -7.51 5.68 17.56
CA PRO A 182 -7.38 5.49 19.00
C PRO A 182 -6.50 4.30 19.43
N ALA A 183 -6.29 3.32 18.55
CA ALA A 183 -5.41 2.17 18.78
C ALA A 183 -3.95 2.46 18.39
N GLY A 184 -3.68 3.60 17.74
CA GLY A 184 -2.35 4.01 17.30
C GLY A 184 -2.00 3.62 15.85
N ALA A 185 -2.95 3.05 15.09
CA ALA A 185 -2.72 2.73 13.69
C ALA A 185 -2.67 4.01 12.84
N ALA A 186 -1.61 4.15 12.04
CA ALA A 186 -1.45 5.32 11.17
C ALA A 186 -2.29 5.21 9.91
N PHE A 187 -2.90 6.32 9.52
CA PHE A 187 -3.63 6.48 8.26
C PHE A 187 -3.58 7.94 7.80
N ALA A 188 -4.00 8.19 6.59
CA ALA A 188 -4.16 9.54 6.08
C ALA A 188 -5.53 9.73 5.43
N VAL A 189 -5.96 10.97 5.32
CA VAL A 189 -7.13 11.37 4.54
C VAL A 189 -6.72 12.39 3.50
N VAL A 190 -7.38 12.38 2.34
CA VAL A 190 -7.14 13.28 1.23
C VAL A 190 -8.46 13.75 0.62
N GLY A 191 -8.52 15.03 0.24
CA GLY A 191 -9.71 15.60 -0.38
C GLY A 191 -9.68 17.13 -0.43
N PRO A 192 -10.80 17.77 -0.75
CA PRO A 192 -10.95 19.22 -0.61
C PRO A 192 -10.87 19.65 0.86
N SER A 193 -10.59 20.94 1.07
CA SER A 193 -10.51 21.56 2.40
C SER A 193 -11.82 21.47 3.18
#